data_eeea506663dc6cac55b61ac89f5c2ae6
#
_entry.id   eeea506663dc6cac55b61ac89f5c2ae6
#
_cell.length_a   1.000
_cell.length_b   1.000
_cell.length_c   1.000
_cell.angle_alpha   90.00
_cell.angle_beta   90.00
_cell.angle_gamma   90.00
#
_symmetry.space_group_name_H-M   'P 1'
#
loop_
_entity.id
_entity.type
_entity.pdbx_description
1 polymer ?
#
loop_
_entity_poly.entity_id
_entity_poly.type
_entity_poly.pdbx_seq_one_letter_code
_entity_poly.pdbx_strand_id
1 'polypeptide(L)'
;MSVLDGVDFVSAAVDPEIRHFYEHTAAWGMQVWSHWNPVFAWAGEFIACLWSRRIQQLAIPVHPMAASYGMSSKVRTVTDGAKRRVGASWVRELRVDGSKVYSGFYRVTLIPNSDQPHVHITFPLEYGNAQVFLAPSNDPDGSLWLQSGSAAFGGDGFYTVVRVGRQWYAAKAPFREIFHVYRDKVGLLRTDHWVNMGRWPLFWLHYRLDALS
;
A
#
# COMPACT_ATOMS: atom_id res chain seq x y z
N MET A 1 -1.54 -15.79 3.47
CA MET A 1 -2.32 -15.15 2.37
C MET A 1 -3.75 -15.67 2.22
N SER A 2 -4.04 -16.90 2.62
CA SER A 2 -5.36 -17.56 2.47
C SER A 2 -6.58 -16.81 3.07
N VAL A 3 -6.35 -15.90 4.01
CA VAL A 3 -7.41 -15.03 4.55
C VAL A 3 -8.01 -14.05 3.51
N LEU A 4 -7.41 -13.94 2.33
CA LEU A 4 -7.89 -13.15 1.19
C LEU A 4 -8.65 -13.99 0.16
N ASP A 5 -8.65 -15.33 0.30
CA ASP A 5 -9.33 -16.21 -0.67
C ASP A 5 -10.81 -15.87 -0.73
N GLY A 6 -11.33 -15.77 -1.94
CA GLY A 6 -12.69 -15.36 -2.24
C GLY A 6 -13.08 -15.64 -3.68
N VAL A 7 -14.03 -14.87 -4.19
CA VAL A 7 -14.59 -15.10 -5.54
C VAL A 7 -13.63 -14.69 -6.66
N ASP A 8 -12.78 -13.69 -6.42
CA ASP A 8 -11.87 -13.12 -7.43
C ASP A 8 -10.39 -13.44 -7.17
N PHE A 9 -10.08 -14.11 -6.03
CA PHE A 9 -8.72 -14.35 -5.60
C PHE A 9 -8.54 -15.73 -4.97
N VAL A 10 -7.50 -16.43 -5.41
CA VAL A 10 -7.10 -17.74 -4.89
C VAL A 10 -5.62 -17.70 -4.52
N SER A 11 -5.30 -17.65 -3.24
CA SER A 11 -3.92 -17.54 -2.75
C SER A 11 -3.02 -18.69 -3.19
N ALA A 12 -3.56 -19.88 -3.38
CA ALA A 12 -2.82 -21.05 -3.85
C ALA A 12 -2.33 -20.92 -5.31
N ALA A 13 -2.99 -20.08 -6.13
CA ALA A 13 -2.61 -19.82 -7.51
C ALA A 13 -1.55 -18.71 -7.66
N VAL A 14 -1.25 -17.98 -6.57
CA VAL A 14 -0.22 -16.93 -6.58
C VAL A 14 1.17 -17.56 -6.53
N ASP A 15 2.13 -16.97 -7.27
CA ASP A 15 3.55 -17.38 -7.25
C ASP A 15 4.05 -17.53 -5.80
N PRO A 16 4.76 -18.61 -5.46
CA PRO A 16 5.23 -18.87 -4.10
C PRO A 16 6.12 -17.76 -3.51
N GLU A 17 6.94 -17.08 -4.32
CA GLU A 17 7.75 -15.97 -3.83
C GLU A 17 6.93 -14.72 -3.53
N ILE A 18 5.90 -14.44 -4.34
CA ILE A 18 4.95 -13.36 -4.06
C ILE A 18 4.24 -13.64 -2.73
N ARG A 19 3.79 -14.87 -2.50
CA ARG A 19 3.20 -15.26 -1.21
C ARG A 19 4.21 -15.09 -0.07
N HIS A 20 5.42 -15.57 -0.25
CA HIS A 20 6.47 -15.45 0.77
C HIS A 20 6.76 -13.98 1.10
N PHE A 21 6.83 -13.10 0.09
CA PHE A 21 7.00 -11.67 0.31
C PHE A 21 5.89 -11.07 1.20
N TYR A 22 4.64 -11.36 0.93
CA TYR A 22 3.53 -10.81 1.72
C TYR A 22 3.40 -11.43 3.12
N GLU A 23 3.79 -12.68 3.28
CA GLU A 23 3.74 -13.38 4.57
C GLU A 23 4.95 -13.07 5.45
N HIS A 24 6.09 -12.73 4.84
CA HIS A 24 7.39 -12.49 5.51
C HIS A 24 8.05 -11.19 5.04
N THR A 25 7.30 -10.12 4.88
CA THR A 25 7.76 -8.84 4.31
C THR A 25 9.04 -8.28 4.97
N ALA A 26 9.24 -8.51 6.26
CA ALA A 26 10.44 -8.07 6.97
C ALA A 26 11.74 -8.77 6.52
N ALA A 27 11.62 -9.93 5.85
CA ALA A 27 12.73 -10.68 5.28
C ALA A 27 13.12 -10.21 3.87
N TRP A 28 12.51 -9.11 3.37
CA TRP A 28 12.73 -8.61 2.03
C TRP A 28 13.27 -7.19 2.03
N GLY A 29 14.30 -6.96 1.22
CA GLY A 29 14.77 -5.64 0.81
C GLY A 29 13.93 -5.10 -0.34
N MET A 30 13.87 -3.77 -0.46
CA MET A 30 13.07 -3.12 -1.46
C MET A 30 13.84 -1.94 -2.04
N GLN A 31 14.09 -1.98 -3.33
CA GLN A 31 14.56 -0.86 -4.09
C GLN A 31 13.35 -0.23 -4.80
N VAL A 32 13.29 1.09 -4.88
CA VAL A 32 12.16 1.79 -5.49
C VAL A 32 12.65 2.88 -6.45
N TRP A 33 12.00 2.97 -7.58
CA TRP A 33 12.11 4.07 -8.53
C TRP A 33 10.75 4.74 -8.62
N SER A 34 10.75 6.05 -8.47
CA SER A 34 9.54 6.88 -8.57
C SER A 34 9.54 7.67 -9.87
N HIS A 35 8.41 7.67 -10.55
CA HIS A 35 8.16 8.50 -11.70
C HIS A 35 6.90 9.34 -11.47
N TRP A 36 7.08 10.64 -11.37
CA TRP A 36 6.00 11.60 -11.15
C TRP A 36 5.56 12.22 -12.46
N ASN A 37 4.26 12.40 -12.62
CA ASN A 37 3.75 13.20 -13.73
C ASN A 37 4.23 14.65 -13.53
N PRO A 38 4.92 15.25 -14.52
CA PRO A 38 5.53 16.59 -14.38
C PRO A 38 4.55 17.69 -13.97
N VAL A 39 3.28 17.59 -14.38
CA VAL A 39 2.23 18.56 -14.03
C VAL A 39 1.91 18.54 -12.53
N PHE A 40 2.06 17.38 -11.86
CA PHE A 40 1.76 17.20 -10.45
C PHE A 40 2.99 17.11 -9.55
N ALA A 41 4.19 16.99 -10.13
CA ALA A 41 5.44 16.79 -9.37
C ALA A 41 5.70 17.94 -8.39
N TRP A 42 5.52 19.19 -8.81
CA TRP A 42 5.71 20.37 -7.96
C TRP A 42 4.69 20.45 -6.81
N ALA A 43 3.42 20.08 -7.07
CA ALA A 43 2.38 20.02 -6.04
C ALA A 43 2.65 18.86 -5.07
N GLY A 44 3.12 17.70 -5.57
CA GLY A 44 3.53 16.55 -4.76
C GLY A 44 4.72 16.88 -3.86
N GLU A 45 5.71 17.61 -4.37
CA GLU A 45 6.86 18.08 -3.60
C GLU A 45 6.46 19.09 -2.52
N PHE A 46 5.55 20.01 -2.83
CA PHE A 46 5.00 20.97 -1.87
C PHE A 46 4.24 20.26 -0.75
N ILE A 47 3.37 19.30 -1.08
CA ILE A 47 2.64 18.48 -0.10
C ILE A 47 3.61 17.62 0.72
N ALA A 48 4.62 17.00 0.09
CA ALA A 48 5.63 16.21 0.77
C ALA A 48 6.47 17.07 1.75
N CYS A 49 6.87 18.27 1.35
CA CYS A 49 7.64 19.18 2.20
C CYS A 49 6.83 19.73 3.38
N LEU A 50 5.59 20.15 3.15
CA LEU A 50 4.83 20.84 4.19
C LEU A 50 4.05 19.91 5.12
N TRP A 51 3.56 18.78 4.59
CA TRP A 51 2.66 17.90 5.32
C TRP A 51 3.25 16.52 5.59
N SER A 52 3.64 15.80 4.55
CA SER A 52 4.05 14.40 4.69
C SER A 52 5.31 14.23 5.52
N ARG A 53 6.30 15.12 5.37
CA ARG A 53 7.52 15.11 6.19
C ARG A 53 7.24 15.47 7.65
N ARG A 54 6.34 16.43 7.89
CA ARG A 54 5.98 16.86 9.24
C ARG A 54 5.28 15.78 10.05
N ILE A 55 4.35 15.05 9.42
CA ILE A 55 3.62 13.97 10.08
C ILE A 55 4.27 12.59 9.90
N GLN A 56 5.39 12.51 9.16
CA GLN A 56 6.11 11.27 8.84
C GLN A 56 5.19 10.18 8.24
N GLN A 57 4.25 10.61 7.40
CA GLN A 57 3.29 9.74 6.73
C GLN A 57 3.25 10.05 5.24
N LEU A 58 3.19 8.98 4.41
CA LEU A 58 3.10 9.09 2.96
C LEU A 58 4.22 9.96 2.35
N ALA A 59 5.40 9.99 3.01
CA ALA A 59 6.57 10.71 2.56
C ALA A 59 7.29 9.95 1.43
N ILE A 60 6.56 9.70 0.32
CA ILE A 60 7.12 9.01 -0.85
C ILE A 60 8.23 9.89 -1.43
N PRO A 61 9.45 9.33 -1.62
CA PRO A 61 10.55 10.10 -2.20
C PRO A 61 10.19 10.62 -3.58
N VAL A 62 10.19 11.95 -3.75
CA VAL A 62 9.97 12.60 -5.06
C VAL A 62 11.24 12.47 -5.90
N HIS A 63 12.42 12.50 -5.25
CA HIS A 63 13.70 12.36 -5.94
C HIS A 63 14.14 10.89 -5.99
N PRO A 64 14.36 10.32 -7.19
CA PRO A 64 14.79 8.93 -7.35
C PRO A 64 16.05 8.57 -6.56
N MET A 65 16.98 9.51 -6.40
CA MET A 65 18.22 9.31 -5.65
C MET A 65 18.01 9.05 -4.16
N ALA A 66 16.96 9.62 -3.55
CA ALA A 66 16.69 9.39 -2.12
C ALA A 66 16.26 7.94 -1.83
N ALA A 67 15.70 7.26 -2.83
CA ALA A 67 15.26 5.88 -2.73
C ALA A 67 16.28 4.85 -3.24
N SER A 68 17.40 5.30 -3.83
CA SER A 68 18.39 4.43 -4.48
C SER A 68 19.08 3.44 -3.53
N TYR A 69 19.21 3.80 -2.26
CA TYR A 69 19.74 2.91 -1.20
C TYR A 69 18.71 1.90 -0.68
N GLY A 70 17.47 1.98 -1.16
CA GLY A 70 16.39 1.10 -0.80
C GLY A 70 15.70 1.45 0.53
N MET A 71 14.71 0.64 0.86
CA MET A 71 13.92 0.77 2.07
C MET A 71 13.97 -0.51 2.88
N SER A 72 13.84 -0.37 4.20
CA SER A 72 13.61 -1.48 5.13
C SER A 72 12.16 -1.45 5.63
N SER A 73 11.68 -2.63 6.03
CA SER A 73 10.33 -2.80 6.56
C SER A 73 10.40 -3.41 7.96
N LYS A 74 9.70 -2.79 8.91
CA LYS A 74 9.46 -3.35 10.25
C LYS A 74 7.98 -3.72 10.35
N VAL A 75 7.71 -5.01 10.52
CA VAL A 75 6.34 -5.53 10.63
C VAL A 75 6.15 -6.13 12.02
N ARG A 76 5.04 -5.77 12.68
CA ARG A 76 4.66 -6.32 13.98
C ARG A 76 3.22 -6.77 13.95
N THR A 77 2.96 -8.00 14.38
CA THR A 77 1.60 -8.50 14.57
C THR A 77 0.88 -7.70 15.64
N VAL A 78 -0.35 -7.32 15.36
CA VAL A 78 -1.24 -6.64 16.31
C VAL A 78 -2.32 -7.64 16.73
N THR A 79 -2.49 -7.77 18.05
CA THR A 79 -3.51 -8.66 18.66
C THR A 79 -4.51 -7.84 19.46
N ASP A 80 -5.75 -8.35 19.58
CA ASP A 80 -6.76 -7.79 20.49
C ASP A 80 -6.51 -8.22 21.96
N GLY A 81 -7.37 -7.75 22.86
CA GLY A 81 -7.30 -8.09 24.28
C GLY A 81 -7.46 -9.61 24.55
N ALA A 82 -8.01 -10.37 23.63
CA ALA A 82 -8.12 -11.83 23.68
C ALA A 82 -6.94 -12.54 22.99
N LYS A 83 -5.85 -11.82 22.66
CA LYS A 83 -4.65 -12.31 21.95
C LYS A 83 -4.92 -12.84 20.54
N ARG A 84 -6.07 -12.53 19.93
CA ARG A 84 -6.36 -12.90 18.55
C ARG A 84 -5.70 -11.89 17.60
N ARG A 85 -5.05 -12.37 16.54
CA ARG A 85 -4.45 -11.52 15.54
C ARG A 85 -5.54 -10.72 14.81
N VAL A 86 -5.42 -9.39 14.84
CA VAL A 86 -6.36 -8.46 14.18
C VAL A 86 -5.72 -7.73 12.99
N GLY A 87 -4.43 -7.86 12.82
CA GLY A 87 -3.69 -7.26 11.72
C GLY A 87 -2.20 -7.18 11.98
N ALA A 88 -1.53 -6.31 11.24
CA ALA A 88 -0.11 -6.03 11.40
C ALA A 88 0.15 -4.52 11.29
N SER A 89 1.03 -3.99 12.11
CA SER A 89 1.59 -2.67 11.92
C SER A 89 2.83 -2.78 11.03
N TRP A 90 2.97 -1.84 10.10
CA TRP A 90 4.06 -1.82 9.15
C TRP A 90 4.67 -0.41 9.12
N VAL A 91 5.98 -0.32 9.35
CA VAL A 91 6.76 0.91 9.25
C VAL A 91 7.81 0.73 8.18
N ARG A 92 7.87 1.66 7.23
CA ARG A 92 8.93 1.75 6.22
C ARG A 92 9.86 2.89 6.49
N GLU A 93 11.16 2.61 6.37
CA GLU A 93 12.24 3.56 6.61
C GLU A 93 13.20 3.54 5.42
N LEU A 94 13.72 4.70 5.01
CA LEU A 94 14.82 4.79 4.06
C LEU A 94 16.09 4.25 4.70
N ARG A 95 16.86 3.47 3.96
CA ARG A 95 18.12 2.92 4.47
C ARG A 95 19.24 3.97 4.57
N VAL A 96 19.15 5.04 3.78
CA VAL A 96 20.18 6.08 3.71
C VAL A 96 20.29 6.89 5.01
N ASP A 97 19.18 7.18 5.66
CA ASP A 97 19.14 8.10 6.82
C ASP A 97 18.17 7.64 7.93
N GLY A 98 17.48 6.50 7.74
CA GLY A 98 16.49 6.00 8.69
C GLY A 98 15.18 6.78 8.73
N SER A 99 14.98 7.75 7.82
CA SER A 99 13.74 8.53 7.79
C SER A 99 12.54 7.67 7.46
N LYS A 100 11.42 7.94 8.15
CA LYS A 100 10.18 7.18 7.94
C LYS A 100 9.49 7.63 6.67
N VAL A 101 9.19 6.68 5.80
CA VAL A 101 8.40 6.90 4.58
C VAL A 101 6.91 6.85 4.91
N TYR A 102 6.49 5.82 5.62
CA TYR A 102 5.14 5.72 6.16
C TYR A 102 5.05 4.68 7.30
N SER A 103 3.99 4.80 8.09
CA SER A 103 3.54 3.76 8.99
C SER A 103 2.06 3.46 8.73
N GLY A 104 1.68 2.19 8.76
CA GLY A 104 0.32 1.78 8.49
C GLY A 104 -0.10 0.57 9.32
N PHE A 105 -1.40 0.41 9.46
CA PHE A 105 -2.01 -0.80 10.00
C PHE A 105 -2.70 -1.55 8.86
N TYR A 106 -2.38 -2.83 8.74
CA TYR A 106 -2.86 -3.72 7.68
C TYR A 106 -3.73 -4.81 8.26
N ARG A 107 -4.88 -5.02 7.68
CA ARG A 107 -5.78 -6.13 7.99
C ARG A 107 -6.53 -6.58 6.74
N VAL A 108 -7.24 -7.70 6.85
CA VAL A 108 -8.22 -8.15 5.86
C VAL A 108 -9.61 -7.82 6.37
N THR A 109 -10.48 -7.35 5.49
CA THR A 109 -11.87 -7.02 5.82
C THR A 109 -12.79 -7.25 4.63
N LEU A 110 -14.05 -7.56 4.91
CA LEU A 110 -15.12 -7.44 3.92
C LEU A 110 -15.60 -5.99 3.88
N ILE A 111 -15.94 -5.53 2.68
CA ILE A 111 -16.60 -4.22 2.48
C ILE A 111 -18.06 -4.45 2.12
N PRO A 112 -18.94 -3.45 2.28
CA PRO A 112 -20.34 -3.56 1.88
C PRO A 112 -20.49 -4.01 0.43
N ASN A 113 -21.41 -4.91 0.18
CA ASN A 113 -21.76 -5.43 -1.15
C ASN A 113 -20.62 -6.16 -1.89
N SER A 114 -19.69 -6.74 -1.18
CA SER A 114 -18.64 -7.60 -1.74
C SER A 114 -18.40 -8.83 -0.87
N ASP A 115 -18.42 -10.02 -1.49
CA ASP A 115 -18.06 -11.28 -0.85
C ASP A 115 -16.54 -11.55 -0.94
N GLN A 116 -15.80 -10.72 -1.69
CA GLN A 116 -14.34 -10.79 -1.78
C GLN A 116 -13.70 -10.07 -0.58
N PRO A 117 -12.86 -10.76 0.23
CA PRO A 117 -12.07 -10.10 1.27
C PRO A 117 -11.06 -9.11 0.66
N HIS A 118 -10.96 -7.93 1.24
CA HIS A 118 -10.09 -6.83 0.77
C HIS A 118 -8.91 -6.62 1.70
N VAL A 119 -7.78 -6.22 1.12
CA VAL A 119 -6.68 -5.64 1.90
C VAL A 119 -7.11 -4.25 2.37
N HIS A 120 -7.13 -4.04 3.67
CA HIS A 120 -7.44 -2.77 4.28
C HIS A 120 -6.21 -2.20 4.96
N ILE A 121 -5.82 -1.00 4.55
CA ILE A 121 -4.67 -0.27 5.07
C ILE A 121 -5.18 1.00 5.73
N THR A 122 -4.69 1.28 6.94
CA THR A 122 -4.99 2.52 7.65
C THR A 122 -3.70 3.27 7.94
N PHE A 123 -3.62 4.51 7.51
CA PHE A 123 -2.52 5.43 7.80
C PHE A 123 -2.99 6.46 8.82
N PRO A 124 -2.36 6.54 10.02
CA PRO A 124 -2.74 7.52 11.03
C PRO A 124 -2.40 8.94 10.55
N LEU A 125 -3.31 9.87 10.80
CA LEU A 125 -3.16 11.30 10.56
C LEU A 125 -3.44 12.04 11.87
N GLU A 126 -3.05 13.33 11.96
CA GLU A 126 -3.13 14.13 13.19
C GLU A 126 -4.56 14.18 13.78
N TYR A 127 -5.59 14.29 12.94
CA TYR A 127 -6.99 14.39 13.38
C TYR A 127 -7.88 13.26 12.84
N GLY A 128 -7.28 12.12 12.48
CA GLY A 128 -8.04 11.02 11.91
C GLY A 128 -7.15 9.96 11.30
N ASN A 129 -7.53 9.50 10.11
CA ASN A 129 -6.73 8.53 9.35
C ASN A 129 -7.09 8.58 7.85
N ALA A 130 -6.16 8.10 7.03
CA ALA A 130 -6.46 7.70 5.66
C ALA A 130 -6.64 6.19 5.62
N GLN A 131 -7.61 5.72 4.84
CA GLN A 131 -7.92 4.31 4.69
C GLN A 131 -7.93 3.93 3.21
N VAL A 132 -7.33 2.81 2.89
CA VAL A 132 -7.29 2.25 1.55
C VAL A 132 -7.85 0.84 1.59
N PHE A 133 -8.80 0.55 0.70
CA PHE A 133 -9.36 -0.77 0.49
C PHE A 133 -9.00 -1.23 -0.91
N LEU A 134 -8.30 -2.37 -1.00
CA LEU A 134 -7.83 -2.93 -2.26
C LEU A 134 -8.42 -4.32 -2.48
N ALA A 135 -9.06 -4.50 -3.62
CA ALA A 135 -9.54 -5.80 -4.08
C ALA A 135 -8.36 -6.62 -4.61
N PRO A 136 -8.11 -7.84 -4.11
CA PRO A 136 -7.12 -8.73 -4.67
C PRO A 136 -7.68 -9.49 -5.87
N SER A 137 -6.84 -9.75 -6.87
CA SER A 137 -7.07 -10.72 -7.93
C SER A 137 -5.74 -11.31 -8.38
N ASN A 138 -5.76 -12.43 -9.09
CA ASN A 138 -4.54 -13.04 -9.62
C ASN A 138 -4.76 -13.51 -11.06
N ASP A 139 -3.67 -13.43 -11.84
CA ASP A 139 -3.65 -13.90 -13.21
C ASP A 139 -3.17 -15.37 -13.30
N PRO A 140 -3.41 -16.06 -14.43
CA PRO A 140 -2.98 -17.45 -14.63
C PRO A 140 -1.46 -17.66 -14.54
N ASP A 141 -0.64 -16.62 -14.71
CA ASP A 141 0.82 -16.67 -14.58
C ASP A 141 1.28 -16.60 -13.12
N GLY A 142 0.34 -16.51 -12.16
CA GLY A 142 0.63 -16.42 -10.73
C GLY A 142 0.89 -15.00 -10.23
N SER A 143 0.81 -13.98 -11.08
CA SER A 143 0.93 -12.59 -10.65
C SER A 143 -0.26 -12.16 -9.78
N LEU A 144 -0.01 -11.17 -8.91
CA LEU A 144 -0.99 -10.62 -7.98
C LEU A 144 -1.34 -9.19 -8.36
N TRP A 145 -2.62 -8.90 -8.38
CA TRP A 145 -3.15 -7.56 -8.45
C TRP A 145 -3.82 -7.15 -7.14
N LEU A 146 -3.57 -5.92 -6.72
CA LEU A 146 -4.33 -5.25 -5.66
C LEU A 146 -4.82 -3.93 -6.23
N GLN A 147 -6.14 -3.74 -6.30
CA GLN A 147 -6.70 -2.60 -7.00
C GLN A 147 -7.79 -1.91 -6.19
N SER A 148 -7.88 -0.59 -6.34
CA SER A 148 -9.03 0.20 -5.92
C SER A 148 -9.67 0.85 -7.13
N GLY A 149 -10.94 0.63 -7.37
CA GLY A 149 -11.59 1.09 -8.61
C GLY A 149 -13.06 1.43 -8.52
N SER A 150 -13.72 1.10 -7.40
CA SER A 150 -15.13 1.42 -7.21
C SER A 150 -15.39 2.93 -7.23
N ALA A 151 -16.43 3.38 -7.93
CA ALA A 151 -16.87 4.77 -7.88
C ALA A 151 -17.75 5.06 -6.65
N ALA A 152 -18.45 4.04 -6.12
CA ALA A 152 -19.41 4.20 -5.05
C ALA A 152 -18.75 4.38 -3.68
N PHE A 153 -19.39 5.17 -2.81
CA PHE A 153 -19.05 5.21 -1.39
C PHE A 153 -19.36 3.85 -0.74
N GLY A 154 -18.45 3.35 0.10
CA GLY A 154 -18.55 2.01 0.69
C GLY A 154 -17.89 0.90 -0.12
N GLY A 155 -17.49 1.15 -1.38
CA GLY A 155 -16.67 0.25 -2.19
C GLY A 155 -15.17 0.40 -1.92
N ASP A 156 -14.35 -0.42 -2.60
CA ASP A 156 -12.89 -0.29 -2.58
C ASP A 156 -12.45 1.12 -2.99
N GLY A 157 -11.34 1.60 -2.48
CA GLY A 157 -10.86 2.95 -2.75
C GLY A 157 -10.10 3.59 -1.60
N PHE A 158 -9.76 4.86 -1.78
CA PHE A 158 -9.11 5.69 -0.80
C PHE A 158 -10.12 6.57 -0.06
N TYR A 159 -10.05 6.57 1.26
CA TYR A 159 -10.94 7.35 2.13
C TYR A 159 -10.11 8.19 3.11
N THR A 160 -10.57 9.40 3.36
CA THR A 160 -10.11 10.21 4.48
C THR A 160 -11.18 10.19 5.56
N VAL A 161 -10.77 9.86 6.77
CA VAL A 161 -11.64 9.84 7.95
C VAL A 161 -11.09 10.84 8.96
N VAL A 162 -11.93 11.79 9.36
CA VAL A 162 -11.55 12.84 10.29
C VAL A 162 -12.54 12.92 11.46
N ARG A 163 -12.03 13.30 12.63
CA ARG A 163 -12.84 13.57 13.82
C ARG A 163 -13.01 15.07 14.01
N VAL A 164 -14.26 15.50 14.12
CA VAL A 164 -14.60 16.89 14.47
C VAL A 164 -15.47 16.86 15.73
N GLY A 165 -14.90 17.30 16.84
CA GLY A 165 -15.53 17.17 18.15
C GLY A 165 -15.75 15.70 18.53
N ARG A 166 -17.00 15.27 18.66
CA ARG A 166 -17.38 13.87 18.96
C ARG A 166 -17.81 13.06 17.75
N GLN A 167 -17.88 13.67 16.57
CA GLN A 167 -18.38 13.04 15.35
C GLN A 167 -17.22 12.66 14.42
N TRP A 168 -17.41 11.56 13.69
CA TRP A 168 -16.52 11.10 12.64
C TRP A 168 -17.14 11.35 11.28
N TYR A 169 -16.33 11.83 10.36
CA TYR A 169 -16.71 12.10 8.99
C TYR A 169 -15.78 11.33 8.07
N ALA A 170 -16.34 10.75 7.02
CA ALA A 170 -15.58 10.05 6.00
C ALA A 170 -15.89 10.61 4.62
N ALA A 171 -14.86 10.79 3.82
CA ALA A 171 -14.98 11.18 2.42
C ALA A 171 -14.17 10.23 1.56
N LYS A 172 -14.72 9.79 0.43
CA LYS A 172 -14.00 9.03 -0.58
C LYS A 172 -13.22 10.01 -1.45
N ALA A 173 -11.91 9.82 -1.53
CA ALA A 173 -11.05 10.59 -2.41
C ALA A 173 -11.06 9.99 -3.83
N PRO A 174 -10.89 10.78 -4.88
CA PRO A 174 -10.91 10.31 -6.27
C PRO A 174 -9.59 9.64 -6.69
N PHE A 175 -8.93 8.95 -5.75
CA PHE A 175 -7.71 8.21 -6.02
C PHE A 175 -8.02 6.77 -6.38
N ARG A 176 -7.34 6.28 -7.40
CA ARG A 176 -7.28 4.88 -7.79
C ARG A 176 -5.86 4.38 -7.65
N GLU A 177 -5.69 3.33 -6.86
CA GLU A 177 -4.42 2.64 -6.68
C GLU A 177 -4.46 1.29 -7.36
N ILE A 178 -3.36 0.93 -8.01
CA ILE A 178 -3.18 -0.35 -8.70
C ILE A 178 -1.79 -0.84 -8.37
N PHE A 179 -1.70 -2.02 -7.79
CA PHE A 179 -0.46 -2.76 -7.59
C PHE A 179 -0.48 -4.00 -8.48
N HIS A 180 0.58 -4.21 -9.23
CA HIS A 180 0.85 -5.45 -9.95
C HIS A 180 2.16 -6.04 -9.44
N VAL A 181 2.08 -7.21 -8.85
CA VAL A 181 3.24 -7.93 -8.29
C VAL A 181 3.47 -9.16 -9.13
N TYR A 182 4.64 -9.26 -9.70
CA TYR A 182 4.96 -10.28 -10.69
C TYR A 182 6.44 -10.65 -10.68
N ARG A 183 6.76 -11.78 -11.31
CA ARG A 183 8.12 -12.18 -11.59
C ARG A 183 8.48 -11.74 -13.02
N ASP A 184 9.58 -11.01 -13.17
CA ASP A 184 10.05 -10.60 -14.50
C ASP A 184 10.69 -11.76 -15.27
N LYS A 185 11.06 -11.51 -16.54
CA LYS A 185 11.64 -12.52 -17.44
C LYS A 185 12.97 -13.13 -16.97
N VAL A 186 13.66 -12.47 -16.05
CA VAL A 186 14.92 -12.97 -15.45
C VAL A 186 14.69 -13.55 -14.06
N GLY A 187 13.43 -13.69 -13.65
CA GLY A 187 13.05 -14.34 -12.40
C GLY A 187 13.06 -13.44 -11.16
N LEU A 188 13.25 -12.11 -11.32
CA LEU A 188 13.25 -11.18 -10.19
C LEU A 188 11.82 -10.75 -9.83
N LEU A 189 11.56 -10.64 -8.53
CA LEU A 189 10.27 -10.16 -8.03
C LEU A 189 10.17 -8.65 -8.19
N ARG A 190 9.10 -8.21 -8.85
CA ARG A 190 8.80 -6.80 -9.16
C ARG A 190 7.43 -6.41 -8.65
N THR A 191 7.28 -5.11 -8.39
CA THR A 191 5.96 -4.50 -8.16
C THR A 191 5.88 -3.19 -8.91
N ASP A 192 4.83 -3.03 -9.69
CA ASP A 192 4.41 -1.76 -10.25
C ASP A 192 3.24 -1.21 -9.44
N HIS A 193 3.33 0.04 -9.03
CA HIS A 193 2.29 0.72 -8.26
C HIS A 193 1.93 2.04 -8.93
N TRP A 194 0.74 2.10 -9.50
CA TRP A 194 0.19 3.31 -10.13
C TRP A 194 -0.81 3.97 -9.20
N VAL A 195 -0.72 5.28 -9.11
CA VAL A 195 -1.71 6.12 -8.43
C VAL A 195 -2.25 7.14 -9.42
N ASN A 196 -3.57 7.11 -9.60
CA ASN A 196 -4.29 8.01 -10.48
C ASN A 196 -5.29 8.85 -9.69
N MET A 197 -5.57 10.08 -10.14
CA MET A 197 -6.65 10.92 -9.66
C MET A 197 -7.70 11.05 -10.76
N GLY A 198 -8.82 10.33 -10.61
CA GLY A 198 -9.76 10.14 -11.71
C GLY A 198 -9.07 9.49 -12.91
N ARG A 199 -9.03 10.20 -14.05
CA ARG A 199 -8.34 9.75 -15.28
C ARG A 199 -6.87 10.19 -15.40
N TRP A 200 -6.37 11.00 -14.46
CA TRP A 200 -5.03 11.58 -14.53
C TRP A 200 -4.03 10.74 -13.76
N PRO A 201 -2.95 10.24 -14.40
CA PRO A 201 -1.86 9.59 -13.67
C PRO A 201 -1.13 10.62 -12.81
N LEU A 202 -0.98 10.34 -11.51
CA LEU A 202 -0.23 11.18 -10.58
C LEU A 202 1.23 10.75 -10.54
N PHE A 203 1.45 9.49 -10.22
CA PHE A 203 2.78 8.90 -10.17
C PHE A 203 2.73 7.38 -10.36
N TRP A 204 3.89 6.83 -10.69
CA TRP A 204 4.17 5.42 -10.78
C TRP A 204 5.43 5.10 -9.98
N LEU A 205 5.36 4.06 -9.17
CA LEU A 205 6.47 3.50 -8.42
C LEU A 205 6.77 2.11 -8.96
N HIS A 206 8.02 1.87 -9.29
CA HIS A 206 8.53 0.56 -9.66
C HIS A 206 9.42 0.03 -8.55
N TYR A 207 9.15 -1.18 -8.09
CA TYR A 207 9.92 -1.83 -7.02
C TYR A 207 10.64 -3.05 -7.54
N ARG A 208 11.85 -3.26 -7.06
CA ARG A 208 12.53 -4.54 -7.06
C ARG A 208 12.56 -5.06 -5.62
N LEU A 209 12.19 -6.32 -5.46
CA LEU A 209 12.11 -6.99 -4.18
C LEU A 209 13.19 -8.08 -4.15
N ASP A 210 14.09 -8.01 -3.17
CA ASP A 210 15.17 -8.96 -3.01
C ASP A 210 15.06 -9.60 -1.61
N ALA A 211 15.10 -10.94 -1.53
CA ALA A 211 15.17 -11.62 -0.24
C ALA A 211 16.47 -11.22 0.49
N LEU A 212 16.36 -10.89 1.76
CA LEU A 212 17.51 -10.60 2.61
C LEU A 212 18.12 -11.94 3.07
N SER A 213 19.41 -12.08 2.82
CA SER A 213 20.22 -13.22 3.32
C SER A 213 20.49 -13.08 4.80
#